data_312c846ea5f219a6463417024fa1aadb
#
_entry.id   312c846ea5f219a6463417024fa1aadb
#
_cell.length_a   1.000
_cell.length_b   1.000
_cell.length_c   1.000
_cell.angle_alpha   90.00
_cell.angle_beta   90.00
_cell.angle_gamma   90.00
#
_symmetry.space_group_name_H-M   'P 1'
#
loop_
_entity.id
_entity.type
_entity.pdbx_description
1 polymer ?
#
loop_
_entity_poly.entity_id
_entity_poly.type
_entity_poly.pdbx_seq_one_letter_code
_entity_poly.pdbx_strand_id
1 'polypeptide(L)'
;NLNGWPNSGSNPTLVQSGDIDPGSGEYTWFGDINVSSTNDAVVAFNRSSSLQYISIEYTFRKTGEANGTMHALDQLQISTAPEPGSRYGDYGGLEQDPTSDTAFWSSHEFITSNWRIWIGGIEIGAQTLVLSTTTLIANLPADFIVTGANPGETITFFGSLAAGSYCPPGYGGLCLELGGSVQTVGVAVASATGVAAMNRTVPASIQGRTVFLQAAAIRGIAGINSVKSNLVSSVVS
;
A
#
# COMPACT_ATOMS: atom_id res chain seq x y z
N ASN A 1 23.78 -2.33 -7.18
CA ASN A 1 23.59 -3.59 -7.91
C ASN A 1 24.88 -4.40 -7.87
N LEU A 2 24.81 -5.62 -7.38
CA LEU A 2 25.99 -6.46 -7.22
C LEU A 2 26.38 -7.22 -8.51
N ASN A 3 25.55 -7.20 -9.55
CA ASN A 3 25.83 -7.79 -10.88
C ASN A 3 26.51 -9.17 -10.83
N GLY A 4 26.00 -10.06 -9.97
CA GLY A 4 26.58 -11.39 -9.76
C GLY A 4 27.86 -11.43 -8.93
N TRP A 5 28.28 -10.30 -8.33
CA TRP A 5 29.40 -10.28 -7.38
C TRP A 5 29.10 -11.17 -6.15
N PRO A 6 30.05 -11.92 -5.62
CA PRO A 6 31.47 -11.97 -5.99
C PRO A 6 31.79 -12.94 -7.15
N ASN A 7 30.83 -13.71 -7.62
CA ASN A 7 31.09 -14.84 -8.54
C ASN A 7 31.38 -14.40 -10.00
N SER A 8 31.00 -13.19 -10.37
CA SER A 8 31.23 -12.65 -11.73
C SER A 8 32.64 -12.13 -11.97
N GLY A 9 33.48 -12.01 -10.90
CA GLY A 9 34.78 -11.36 -10.99
C GLY A 9 34.73 -9.84 -11.22
N SER A 10 33.52 -9.26 -11.33
CA SER A 10 33.33 -7.83 -11.50
C SER A 10 33.16 -7.13 -10.16
N ASN A 11 33.65 -5.91 -10.03
CA ASN A 11 33.36 -5.09 -8.86
C ASN A 11 31.90 -4.63 -8.88
N PRO A 12 31.26 -4.46 -7.70
CA PRO A 12 29.93 -3.83 -7.61
C PRO A 12 29.95 -2.43 -8.26
N THR A 13 28.89 -2.09 -8.96
CA THR A 13 28.73 -0.75 -9.54
C THR A 13 27.70 0.04 -8.75
N LEU A 14 28.00 1.31 -8.48
CA LEU A 14 27.04 2.25 -7.92
C LEU A 14 25.99 2.57 -9.00
N VAL A 15 24.75 2.15 -8.78
CA VAL A 15 23.63 2.41 -9.70
C VAL A 15 22.94 3.72 -9.36
N GLN A 16 22.81 4.02 -8.07
CA GLN A 16 22.23 5.26 -7.57
C GLN A 16 22.75 5.57 -6.17
N SER A 17 22.74 6.84 -5.82
CA SER A 17 22.93 7.36 -4.48
C SER A 17 22.07 8.60 -4.29
N GLY A 18 21.82 8.98 -3.06
CA GLY A 18 21.07 10.19 -2.71
C GLY A 18 21.00 10.32 -1.19
N ASP A 19 20.62 11.50 -0.75
CA ASP A 19 20.40 11.82 0.64
C ASP A 19 18.90 11.95 0.91
N ILE A 20 18.48 11.53 2.10
CA ILE A 20 17.13 11.80 2.62
C ILE A 20 17.27 13.03 3.49
N ASP A 21 17.01 14.18 2.91
CA ASP A 21 17.12 15.50 3.55
C ASP A 21 15.71 16.12 3.68
N PRO A 22 15.12 16.14 4.90
CA PRO A 22 13.83 16.79 5.12
C PRO A 22 13.88 18.32 5.10
N GLY A 23 15.06 18.92 5.04
CA GLY A 23 15.26 20.35 4.95
C GLY A 23 16.08 20.95 6.10
N SER A 24 16.27 22.27 6.03
CA SER A 24 17.09 22.99 7.00
C SER A 24 16.55 22.93 8.42
N GLY A 25 17.39 22.56 9.37
CA GLY A 25 17.04 22.45 10.79
C GLY A 25 16.40 21.12 11.18
N GLU A 26 16.33 20.19 10.24
CA GLU A 26 15.89 18.82 10.45
C GLU A 26 17.12 17.90 10.49
N TYR A 27 17.05 16.87 11.31
CA TYR A 27 18.14 15.91 11.49
C TYR A 27 17.60 14.49 11.32
N THR A 28 18.27 13.69 10.50
CA THR A 28 17.95 12.27 10.28
C THR A 28 19.13 11.40 10.67
N TRP A 29 18.86 10.27 11.31
CA TRP A 29 19.91 9.32 11.71
C TRP A 29 19.36 7.90 11.93
N PHE A 30 20.25 6.95 12.14
CA PHE A 30 19.94 5.55 12.38
C PHE A 30 19.01 4.95 11.31
N GLY A 31 19.37 5.24 10.05
CA GLY A 31 18.64 4.71 8.90
C GLY A 31 18.93 3.24 8.68
N ASP A 32 17.90 2.49 8.39
CA ASP A 32 18.00 1.15 7.85
C ASP A 32 17.27 1.07 6.52
N ILE A 33 17.74 0.21 5.62
CA ILE A 33 17.21 0.04 4.27
C ILE A 33 16.97 -1.43 3.97
N ASN A 34 15.82 -1.73 3.41
CA ASN A 34 15.53 -3.04 2.86
C ASN A 34 14.91 -2.94 1.47
N VAL A 35 15.02 -4.00 0.69
CA VAL A 35 14.56 -4.06 -0.69
C VAL A 35 13.71 -5.31 -0.86
N SER A 36 12.49 -5.15 -1.38
CA SER A 36 11.58 -6.25 -1.64
C SER A 36 12.07 -7.16 -2.78
N SER A 37 11.44 -8.31 -2.91
CA SER A 37 11.67 -9.23 -4.04
C SER A 37 11.34 -8.59 -5.41
N THR A 38 10.48 -7.55 -5.41
CA THR A 38 10.11 -6.75 -6.60
C THR A 38 11.05 -5.56 -6.82
N ASN A 39 12.12 -5.42 -6.03
CA ASN A 39 13.07 -4.31 -6.04
C ASN A 39 12.47 -2.94 -5.63
N ASP A 40 11.40 -2.94 -4.85
CA ASP A 40 10.95 -1.74 -4.16
C ASP A 40 11.84 -1.51 -2.93
N ALA A 41 12.35 -0.31 -2.76
CA ALA A 41 13.24 0.03 -1.65
C ALA A 41 12.50 0.82 -0.58
N VAL A 42 12.69 0.45 0.67
CA VAL A 42 12.19 1.18 1.86
C VAL A 42 13.36 1.60 2.72
N VAL A 43 13.29 2.81 3.26
CA VAL A 43 14.24 3.32 4.25
C VAL A 43 13.42 3.80 5.45
N ALA A 44 13.72 3.28 6.63
CA ALA A 44 13.17 3.74 7.90
C ALA A 44 14.28 4.38 8.72
N PHE A 45 13.98 5.43 9.46
CA PHE A 45 14.98 6.22 10.19
C PHE A 45 14.34 7.04 11.30
N ASN A 46 15.18 7.58 12.17
CA ASN A 46 14.76 8.58 13.15
C ASN A 46 14.96 9.99 12.60
N ARG A 47 14.05 10.90 12.96
CA ARG A 47 14.11 12.32 12.63
C ARG A 47 13.79 13.18 13.85
N SER A 48 14.42 14.35 13.97
CA SER A 48 14.02 15.38 14.92
C SER A 48 14.37 16.79 14.44
N SER A 49 13.82 17.79 15.10
CA SER A 49 14.16 19.20 14.89
C SER A 49 14.04 19.99 16.20
N SER A 50 14.30 21.27 16.15
CA SER A 50 14.04 22.17 17.27
C SER A 50 12.55 22.29 17.62
N LEU A 51 11.65 21.88 16.74
CA LEU A 51 10.20 21.98 16.87
C LEU A 51 9.53 20.60 17.03
N GLN A 52 10.28 19.50 16.88
CA GLN A 52 9.74 18.15 16.92
C GLN A 52 10.65 17.24 17.72
N TYR A 53 10.05 16.49 18.65
CA TYR A 53 10.74 15.39 19.31
C TYR A 53 11.10 14.29 18.29
N ILE A 54 11.95 13.37 18.72
CA ILE A 54 12.35 12.25 17.89
C ILE A 54 11.13 11.51 17.36
N SER A 55 11.03 11.36 16.04
CA SER A 55 10.04 10.53 15.36
C SER A 55 10.70 9.35 14.67
N ILE A 56 9.92 8.34 14.40
CA ILE A 56 10.26 7.23 13.50
C ILE A 56 9.53 7.50 12.21
N GLU A 57 10.26 7.62 11.12
CA GLU A 57 9.73 7.93 9.80
C GLU A 57 10.25 6.94 8.77
N TYR A 58 9.57 6.86 7.66
CA TYR A 58 10.01 6.08 6.51
C TYR A 58 9.74 6.81 5.20
N THR A 59 10.43 6.36 4.18
CA THR A 59 10.16 6.69 2.79
C THR A 59 10.44 5.46 1.93
N PHE A 60 9.94 5.46 0.72
CA PHE A 60 10.14 4.34 -0.19
C PHE A 60 10.27 4.82 -1.64
N ARG A 61 10.75 3.91 -2.48
CA ARG A 61 10.76 4.04 -3.94
C ARG A 61 10.35 2.73 -4.57
N LYS A 62 9.44 2.79 -5.50
CA LYS A 62 9.00 1.61 -6.25
C LYS A 62 9.89 1.32 -7.45
N THR A 63 9.96 0.05 -7.80
CA THR A 63 10.58 -0.38 -9.06
C THR A 63 9.95 0.35 -10.24
N GLY A 64 10.83 0.84 -11.14
CA GLY A 64 10.42 1.60 -12.32
C GLY A 64 10.31 3.12 -12.10
N GLU A 65 10.33 3.59 -10.87
CA GLU A 65 10.46 5.04 -10.59
C GLU A 65 11.88 5.54 -10.85
N ALA A 66 12.01 6.84 -11.03
CA ALA A 66 13.29 7.46 -11.36
C ALA A 66 14.34 7.21 -10.28
N ASN A 67 15.57 6.92 -10.68
CA ASN A 67 16.68 6.76 -9.74
C ASN A 67 16.94 8.06 -8.99
N GLY A 68 17.28 7.96 -7.71
CA GLY A 68 17.54 9.11 -6.84
C GLY A 68 16.27 9.85 -6.36
N THR A 69 15.08 9.30 -6.62
CA THR A 69 13.83 9.84 -6.07
C THR A 69 13.30 8.94 -4.96
N MET A 70 12.62 9.53 -4.00
CA MET A 70 11.89 8.84 -2.94
C MET A 70 10.52 9.51 -2.79
N HIS A 71 9.55 8.75 -2.29
CA HIS A 71 8.24 9.30 -1.92
C HIS A 71 8.35 10.27 -0.73
N ALA A 72 7.28 11.02 -0.46
CA ALA A 72 7.20 11.86 0.72
C ALA A 72 7.40 11.04 1.99
N LEU A 73 7.91 11.68 3.02
CA LEU A 73 8.12 11.05 4.32
C LEU A 73 6.78 10.76 5.00
N ASP A 74 6.65 9.55 5.54
CA ASP A 74 5.53 9.15 6.38
C ASP A 74 6.01 8.86 7.80
N GLN A 75 5.21 9.27 8.79
CA GLN A 75 5.51 9.10 10.20
C GLN A 75 4.90 7.81 10.75
N LEU A 76 5.74 6.97 11.35
CA LEU A 76 5.30 5.74 12.02
C LEU A 76 4.98 5.97 13.50
N GLN A 77 5.84 6.72 14.19
CA GLN A 77 5.71 7.01 15.61
C GLN A 77 6.42 8.32 15.94
N ILE A 78 5.94 9.02 16.97
CA ILE A 78 6.59 10.22 17.51
C ILE A 78 6.80 10.09 19.01
N SER A 79 7.93 10.59 19.50
CA SER A 79 8.21 10.74 20.92
C SER A 79 7.34 11.83 21.54
N THR A 80 6.96 11.65 22.78
CA THR A 80 6.18 12.62 23.56
C THR A 80 7.01 13.39 24.58
N ALA A 81 8.32 13.10 24.64
CA ALA A 81 9.28 13.75 25.52
C ALA A 81 10.66 13.81 24.85
N PRO A 82 11.54 14.73 25.30
CA PRO A 82 12.92 14.75 24.83
C PRO A 82 13.68 13.52 25.33
N GLU A 83 14.78 13.21 24.65
CA GLU A 83 15.73 12.19 25.12
C GLU A 83 16.38 12.64 26.45
N PRO A 84 16.21 11.90 27.55
CA PRO A 84 16.72 12.31 28.86
C PRO A 84 18.18 11.95 29.09
N GLY A 85 18.78 11.15 28.22
CA GLY A 85 20.12 10.62 28.37
C GLY A 85 21.09 11.13 27.32
N SER A 86 22.22 10.44 27.22
CA SER A 86 23.28 10.72 26.25
C SER A 86 23.45 9.61 25.23
N ARG A 87 22.59 8.58 25.26
CA ARG A 87 22.68 7.40 24.38
C ARG A 87 21.33 7.03 23.85
N TYR A 88 21.21 7.04 22.53
CA TYR A 88 19.95 6.77 21.81
C TYR A 88 20.25 6.18 20.44
N GLY A 89 19.41 5.25 19.97
CA GLY A 89 19.40 4.79 18.60
C GLY A 89 20.29 3.60 18.32
N ASP A 90 20.77 2.91 19.34
CA ASP A 90 21.62 1.71 19.16
C ASP A 90 20.85 0.53 18.53
N TYR A 91 19.53 0.61 18.47
CA TYR A 91 18.65 -0.48 18.03
C TYR A 91 17.65 0.02 17.00
N GLY A 92 17.90 -0.31 15.74
CA GLY A 92 17.01 -0.13 14.62
C GLY A 92 17.03 -1.36 13.73
N GLY A 93 15.99 -1.57 12.95
CA GLY A 93 15.91 -2.65 11.99
C GLY A 93 14.73 -2.46 11.05
N LEU A 94 14.92 -2.90 9.82
CA LEU A 94 13.90 -2.92 8.78
C LEU A 94 14.01 -4.22 8.00
N GLU A 95 12.95 -5.05 8.05
CA GLU A 95 12.92 -6.33 7.36
C GLU A 95 11.67 -6.45 6.49
N GLN A 96 11.80 -7.06 5.33
CA GLN A 96 10.65 -7.40 4.50
C GLN A 96 9.81 -8.49 5.19
N ASP A 97 8.49 -8.36 5.15
CA ASP A 97 7.58 -9.42 5.56
C ASP A 97 7.76 -10.63 4.62
N PRO A 98 8.07 -11.83 5.14
CA PRO A 98 8.32 -12.99 4.29
C PRO A 98 7.09 -13.48 3.52
N THR A 99 5.91 -12.94 3.83
CA THR A 99 4.63 -13.31 3.20
C THR A 99 4.08 -12.24 2.27
N SER A 100 4.77 -11.10 2.14
CA SER A 100 4.33 -9.97 1.32
C SER A 100 5.49 -9.28 0.63
N ASP A 101 5.33 -8.98 -0.65
CA ASP A 101 6.31 -8.23 -1.44
C ASP A 101 6.24 -6.71 -1.20
N THR A 102 5.22 -6.23 -0.49
CA THR A 102 4.97 -4.80 -0.26
C THR A 102 4.97 -4.42 1.21
N ALA A 103 5.02 -5.41 2.12
CA ALA A 103 5.03 -5.17 3.54
C ALA A 103 6.43 -5.31 4.13
N PHE A 104 6.74 -4.42 5.09
CA PHE A 104 7.98 -4.41 5.84
C PHE A 104 7.67 -4.25 7.32
N TRP A 105 8.56 -4.75 8.16
CA TRP A 105 8.55 -4.57 9.61
C TRP A 105 9.69 -3.69 10.01
N SER A 106 9.38 -2.61 10.70
CA SER A 106 10.39 -1.70 11.25
C SER A 106 10.40 -1.76 12.76
N SER A 107 11.59 -1.72 13.34
CA SER A 107 11.83 -1.54 14.76
C SER A 107 12.77 -0.36 14.98
N HIS A 108 12.35 0.62 15.74
CA HIS A 108 13.16 1.80 16.08
C HIS A 108 12.83 2.28 17.49
N GLU A 109 13.75 3.06 18.04
CA GLU A 109 13.58 3.66 19.36
C GLU A 109 12.75 4.92 19.31
N PHE A 110 12.00 5.17 20.39
CA PHE A 110 11.27 6.41 20.65
C PHE A 110 11.17 6.69 22.15
N ILE A 111 10.82 7.90 22.52
CA ILE A 111 10.78 8.36 23.91
C ILE A 111 9.36 8.76 24.31
N THR A 112 8.92 8.23 25.45
CA THR A 112 7.74 8.76 26.16
C THR A 112 8.19 9.45 27.43
N SER A 113 8.06 8.84 28.60
CA SER A 113 8.78 9.24 29.82
C SER A 113 10.13 8.53 29.94
N ASN A 114 10.29 7.42 29.23
CA ASN A 114 11.48 6.59 29.17
C ASN A 114 11.68 6.12 27.73
N TRP A 115 12.87 5.59 27.49
CA TRP A 115 13.24 4.88 26.28
C TRP A 115 12.32 3.68 26.01
N ARG A 116 11.91 3.50 24.76
CA ARG A 116 11.07 2.42 24.27
C ARG A 116 11.46 2.01 22.86
N ILE A 117 11.10 0.79 22.48
CA ILE A 117 11.13 0.34 21.09
C ILE A 117 9.71 0.32 20.54
N TRP A 118 9.54 0.87 19.35
CA TRP A 118 8.36 0.69 18.54
C TRP A 118 8.62 -0.39 17.50
N ILE A 119 7.67 -1.30 17.31
CA ILE A 119 7.69 -2.32 16.25
C ILE A 119 6.36 -2.19 15.51
N GLY A 120 6.43 -2.02 14.19
CA GLY A 120 5.22 -1.90 13.39
C GLY A 120 5.46 -2.16 11.91
N GLY A 121 4.35 -2.39 11.20
CA GLY A 121 4.34 -2.67 9.78
C GLY A 121 4.35 -1.40 8.95
N ILE A 122 5.06 -1.46 7.84
CA ILE A 122 5.04 -0.49 6.75
C ILE A 122 4.47 -1.22 5.54
N GLU A 123 3.40 -0.70 4.96
CA GLU A 123 2.87 -1.18 3.69
C GLU A 123 3.17 -0.17 2.60
N ILE A 124 4.14 -0.49 1.72
CA ILE A 124 4.50 0.37 0.60
C ILE A 124 3.62 0.05 -0.61
N GLY A 125 2.71 0.95 -0.86
CA GLY A 125 1.89 0.91 -2.04
C GLY A 125 0.83 -0.15 -1.99
N ALA A 126 -0.12 0.01 -1.12
CA ALA A 126 -1.48 -0.28 -1.52
C ALA A 126 -1.71 0.47 -2.84
N GLN A 127 -1.43 -0.19 -3.96
CA GLN A 127 -1.82 0.38 -5.25
C GLN A 127 -3.30 0.65 -5.12
N THR A 128 -3.67 1.91 -5.26
CA THR A 128 -5.07 2.30 -5.19
C THR A 128 -5.77 1.58 -6.34
N LEU A 129 -6.60 0.62 -6.04
CA LEU A 129 -7.40 -0.03 -7.06
C LEU A 129 -8.30 1.02 -7.70
N VAL A 130 -8.28 1.11 -9.01
CA VAL A 130 -9.17 2.00 -9.76
C VAL A 130 -10.13 1.15 -10.57
N LEU A 131 -11.41 1.18 -10.19
CA LEU A 131 -12.49 0.53 -10.93
C LEU A 131 -13.05 1.47 -11.99
N SER A 132 -13.20 0.96 -13.18
CA SER A 132 -13.94 1.58 -14.28
C SER A 132 -14.88 0.55 -14.92
N THR A 133 -15.95 1.03 -15.56
CA THR A 133 -16.89 0.20 -16.31
C THR A 133 -17.22 0.85 -17.64
N THR A 134 -17.55 0.05 -18.64
CA THR A 134 -18.27 0.54 -19.81
C THR A 134 -19.70 0.94 -19.41
N THR A 135 -20.41 1.63 -20.28
CA THR A 135 -21.83 1.98 -20.06
C THR A 135 -22.64 0.73 -19.74
N LEU A 136 -23.44 0.80 -18.67
CA LEU A 136 -24.28 -0.30 -18.24
C LEU A 136 -25.63 -0.22 -18.97
N ILE A 137 -25.88 -1.17 -19.87
CA ILE A 137 -27.13 -1.28 -20.64
C ILE A 137 -27.78 -2.62 -20.33
N ALA A 138 -29.04 -2.61 -19.96
CA ALA A 138 -29.79 -3.82 -19.63
C ALA A 138 -29.76 -4.86 -20.78
N ASN A 139 -29.53 -6.12 -20.41
CA ASN A 139 -29.36 -7.26 -21.32
C ASN A 139 -28.12 -7.22 -22.22
N LEU A 140 -27.24 -6.22 -22.10
CA LEU A 140 -26.01 -6.17 -22.86
C LEU A 140 -24.80 -6.46 -21.96
N PRO A 141 -23.69 -6.96 -22.56
CA PRO A 141 -22.44 -7.15 -21.83
C PRO A 141 -21.82 -5.79 -21.46
N ALA A 142 -21.22 -5.73 -20.29
CA ALA A 142 -20.41 -4.61 -19.83
C ALA A 142 -19.06 -5.13 -19.32
N ASP A 143 -18.02 -4.34 -19.55
CA ASP A 143 -16.68 -4.61 -19.00
C ASP A 143 -16.51 -3.92 -17.66
N PHE A 144 -15.93 -4.64 -16.73
CA PHE A 144 -15.51 -4.18 -15.41
C PHE A 144 -14.00 -4.34 -15.35
N ILE A 145 -13.30 -3.23 -15.20
CA ILE A 145 -11.84 -3.20 -15.27
C ILE A 145 -11.30 -2.56 -13.99
N VAL A 146 -10.39 -3.25 -13.34
CA VAL A 146 -9.62 -2.73 -12.20
C VAL A 146 -8.16 -2.62 -12.63
N THR A 147 -7.57 -1.46 -12.41
CA THR A 147 -6.13 -1.21 -12.53
C THR A 147 -5.54 -0.99 -11.14
N GLY A 148 -4.21 -1.09 -11.01
CA GLY A 148 -3.53 -0.89 -9.74
C GLY A 148 -3.56 -2.13 -8.83
N ALA A 149 -3.85 -3.30 -9.35
CA ALA A 149 -3.71 -4.56 -8.63
C ALA A 149 -2.25 -5.08 -8.70
N ASN A 150 -1.86 -5.91 -7.74
CA ASN A 150 -0.60 -6.65 -7.87
C ASN A 150 -0.74 -7.74 -8.95
N PRO A 151 0.33 -8.04 -9.69
CA PRO A 151 0.30 -9.16 -10.64
C PRO A 151 -0.15 -10.48 -9.98
N GLY A 152 -1.12 -11.16 -10.59
CA GLY A 152 -1.68 -12.39 -10.04
C GLY A 152 -2.68 -12.22 -8.90
N GLU A 153 -2.95 -11.00 -8.47
CA GLU A 153 -3.88 -10.71 -7.38
C GLU A 153 -5.33 -11.01 -7.78
N THR A 154 -6.08 -11.60 -6.86
CA THR A 154 -7.50 -11.88 -7.05
C THR A 154 -8.34 -10.68 -6.65
N ILE A 155 -9.07 -10.12 -7.59
CA ILE A 155 -9.96 -8.98 -7.40
C ILE A 155 -11.40 -9.46 -7.36
N THR A 156 -12.12 -9.11 -6.29
CA THR A 156 -13.55 -9.36 -6.17
C THR A 156 -14.32 -8.07 -6.47
N PHE A 157 -15.28 -8.16 -7.37
CA PHE A 157 -16.16 -7.05 -7.74
C PHE A 157 -17.47 -7.18 -6.99
N PHE A 158 -17.88 -6.12 -6.34
CA PHE A 158 -19.11 -6.01 -5.57
C PHE A 158 -20.05 -4.98 -6.19
N GLY A 159 -21.36 -5.22 -6.04
CA GLY A 159 -22.37 -4.30 -6.51
C GLY A 159 -23.57 -4.24 -5.58
N SER A 160 -24.24 -3.10 -5.55
CA SER A 160 -25.49 -2.89 -4.82
C SER A 160 -26.37 -1.86 -5.48
N LEU A 161 -27.61 -1.73 -5.01
CA LEU A 161 -28.56 -0.70 -5.46
C LEU A 161 -28.66 0.47 -4.48
N ALA A 162 -27.79 0.52 -3.48
CA ALA A 162 -27.71 1.59 -2.50
C ALA A 162 -26.26 1.85 -2.09
N ALA A 163 -25.91 3.10 -1.85
CA ALA A 163 -24.69 3.44 -1.13
C ALA A 163 -24.86 3.17 0.38
N GLY A 164 -23.77 2.93 1.09
CA GLY A 164 -23.81 2.65 2.52
C GLY A 164 -22.48 2.18 3.05
N SER A 165 -22.50 1.21 3.95
CA SER A 165 -21.30 0.58 4.50
C SER A 165 -21.50 -0.92 4.59
N TYR A 166 -20.64 -1.69 3.96
CA TYR A 166 -20.62 -3.15 3.99
C TYR A 166 -19.19 -3.65 4.20
N CYS A 167 -18.97 -4.43 5.23
CA CYS A 167 -17.65 -4.98 5.55
C CYS A 167 -17.66 -6.49 5.22
N PRO A 168 -17.12 -6.89 4.04
CA PRO A 168 -17.12 -8.28 3.63
C PRO A 168 -16.25 -9.14 4.57
N PRO A 169 -16.70 -10.35 4.92
CA PRO A 169 -15.91 -11.24 5.75
C PRO A 169 -14.57 -11.60 5.08
N GLY A 170 -13.51 -11.73 5.88
CA GLY A 170 -12.17 -12.11 5.40
C GLY A 170 -11.33 -10.95 4.84
N TYR A 171 -11.85 -9.73 4.85
CA TYR A 171 -11.13 -8.54 4.36
C TYR A 171 -10.52 -7.70 5.52
N GLY A 172 -10.24 -8.31 6.67
CA GLY A 172 -9.51 -7.67 7.77
C GLY A 172 -10.17 -6.41 8.35
N GLY A 173 -11.51 -6.30 8.23
CA GLY A 173 -12.25 -5.11 8.68
C GLY A 173 -12.42 -4.02 7.62
N LEU A 174 -11.92 -4.21 6.41
CA LEU A 174 -12.17 -3.30 5.29
C LEU A 174 -13.68 -3.17 5.05
N CYS A 175 -14.19 -1.95 4.98
CA CYS A 175 -15.57 -1.68 4.63
C CYS A 175 -15.69 -0.96 3.28
N LEU A 176 -16.60 -1.46 2.45
CA LEU A 176 -16.99 -0.88 1.18
C LEU A 176 -18.08 0.20 1.38
N GLU A 177 -18.19 1.13 0.45
CA GLU A 177 -19.20 2.19 0.44
C GLU A 177 -20.53 1.74 -0.21
N LEU A 178 -20.81 0.45 -0.10
CA LEU A 178 -22.00 -0.22 -0.63
C LEU A 178 -22.98 -0.50 0.51
N GLY A 179 -24.27 -0.34 0.26
CA GLY A 179 -25.32 -0.56 1.23
C GLY A 179 -26.41 -1.53 0.76
N GLY A 180 -27.35 -1.86 1.65
CA GLY A 180 -28.44 -2.79 1.34
C GLY A 180 -27.94 -4.21 1.05
N SER A 181 -28.52 -4.85 0.05
CA SER A 181 -28.10 -6.19 -0.39
C SER A 181 -26.90 -6.09 -1.33
N VAL A 182 -25.71 -6.21 -0.79
CA VAL A 182 -24.48 -6.27 -1.58
C VAL A 182 -24.30 -7.65 -2.18
N GLN A 183 -23.99 -7.69 -3.48
CA GLN A 183 -23.78 -8.91 -4.24
C GLN A 183 -22.34 -8.95 -4.77
N THR A 184 -21.76 -10.14 -4.83
CA THR A 184 -20.54 -10.36 -5.62
C THR A 184 -20.93 -10.43 -7.10
N VAL A 185 -20.47 -9.47 -7.88
CA VAL A 185 -20.68 -9.41 -9.34
C VAL A 185 -19.80 -10.40 -10.06
N GLY A 186 -18.59 -10.61 -9.57
CA GLY A 186 -17.64 -11.58 -10.10
C GLY A 186 -16.25 -11.44 -9.48
N VAL A 187 -15.33 -12.25 -10.02
CA VAL A 187 -13.93 -12.28 -9.61
C VAL A 187 -13.06 -12.31 -10.86
N ALA A 188 -11.93 -11.64 -10.85
CA ALA A 188 -10.91 -11.73 -11.89
C ALA A 188 -9.51 -11.72 -11.27
N VAL A 189 -8.54 -12.34 -11.97
CA VAL A 189 -7.14 -12.34 -11.57
C VAL A 189 -6.40 -11.27 -12.38
N ALA A 190 -5.60 -10.47 -11.70
CA ALA A 190 -4.82 -9.41 -12.32
C ALA A 190 -3.71 -9.98 -13.21
N SER A 191 -3.53 -9.38 -14.38
CA SER A 191 -2.46 -9.66 -15.32
C SER A 191 -1.08 -9.26 -14.75
N ALA A 192 -0.02 -9.56 -15.48
CA ALA A 192 1.34 -9.13 -15.16
C ALA A 192 1.49 -7.58 -15.11
N THR A 193 0.55 -6.85 -15.71
CA THR A 193 0.52 -5.36 -15.67
C THR A 193 -0.43 -4.81 -14.60
N GLY A 194 -0.93 -5.64 -13.69
CA GLY A 194 -1.81 -5.21 -12.60
C GLY A 194 -3.24 -4.84 -13.04
N VAL A 195 -3.71 -5.40 -14.16
CA VAL A 195 -5.07 -5.18 -14.67
C VAL A 195 -5.89 -6.45 -14.49
N ALA A 196 -7.00 -6.33 -13.75
CA ALA A 196 -8.02 -7.38 -13.64
C ALA A 196 -9.27 -6.94 -14.41
N ALA A 197 -9.76 -7.76 -15.32
CA ALA A 197 -10.91 -7.45 -16.13
C ALA A 197 -11.89 -8.63 -16.19
N MET A 198 -13.17 -8.31 -16.18
CA MET A 198 -14.23 -9.28 -16.45
C MET A 198 -15.32 -8.66 -17.30
N ASN A 199 -16.03 -9.50 -18.04
CA ASN A 199 -17.22 -9.13 -18.80
C ASN A 199 -18.46 -9.80 -18.19
N ARG A 200 -19.54 -9.04 -18.02
CA ARG A 200 -20.81 -9.55 -17.47
C ARG A 200 -22.01 -8.92 -18.19
N THR A 201 -23.02 -9.73 -18.47
CA THR A 201 -24.31 -9.23 -18.93
C THR A 201 -25.03 -8.51 -17.80
N VAL A 202 -25.45 -7.28 -18.04
CA VAL A 202 -26.21 -6.47 -17.10
C VAL A 202 -27.66 -7.00 -17.01
N PRO A 203 -28.14 -7.37 -15.81
CA PRO A 203 -29.50 -7.92 -15.67
C PRO A 203 -30.59 -6.91 -16.07
N ALA A 204 -31.62 -7.38 -16.78
CA ALA A 204 -32.79 -6.56 -17.12
C ALA A 204 -33.53 -6.02 -15.88
N SER A 205 -33.51 -6.75 -14.77
CA SER A 205 -34.21 -6.41 -13.53
C SER A 205 -33.73 -5.13 -12.85
N ILE A 206 -32.58 -4.60 -13.27
CA ILE A 206 -32.02 -3.36 -12.73
C ILE A 206 -32.04 -2.19 -13.72
N GLN A 207 -32.74 -2.33 -14.85
CA GLN A 207 -32.92 -1.25 -15.79
C GLN A 207 -33.57 -0.02 -15.11
N GLY A 208 -33.08 1.16 -15.42
CA GLY A 208 -33.51 2.42 -14.82
C GLY A 208 -33.04 2.65 -13.38
N ARG A 209 -32.30 1.70 -12.79
CA ARG A 209 -31.79 1.80 -11.42
C ARG A 209 -30.37 2.34 -11.40
N THR A 210 -30.04 3.08 -10.34
CA THR A 210 -28.64 3.39 -10.05
C THR A 210 -27.97 2.18 -9.39
N VAL A 211 -26.86 1.77 -9.94
CA VAL A 211 -25.98 0.72 -9.40
C VAL A 211 -24.73 1.35 -8.82
N PHE A 212 -24.34 0.89 -7.66
CA PHE A 212 -23.09 1.24 -6.98
C PHE A 212 -22.15 0.04 -7.07
N LEU A 213 -20.93 0.27 -7.52
CA LEU A 213 -19.93 -0.76 -7.78
C LEU A 213 -18.62 -0.41 -7.08
N GLN A 214 -17.99 -1.41 -6.50
CA GLN A 214 -16.67 -1.29 -5.89
C GLN A 214 -15.93 -2.62 -6.00
N ALA A 215 -14.63 -2.59 -6.14
CA ALA A 215 -13.81 -3.79 -6.15
C ALA A 215 -12.90 -3.82 -4.92
N ALA A 216 -12.50 -5.01 -4.51
CA ALA A 216 -11.56 -5.17 -3.41
C ALA A 216 -10.65 -6.38 -3.62
N ALA A 217 -9.47 -6.31 -3.00
CA ALA A 217 -8.51 -7.38 -2.92
C ALA A 217 -8.18 -7.69 -1.46
N ILE A 218 -8.00 -8.98 -1.16
CA ILE A 218 -7.52 -9.43 0.16
C ILE A 218 -6.00 -9.35 0.14
N ARG A 219 -5.44 -8.61 1.09
CA ARG A 219 -3.99 -8.49 1.28
C ARG A 219 -3.62 -8.73 2.74
N GLY A 220 -2.41 -9.24 2.95
CA GLY A 220 -1.89 -9.52 4.28
C GLY A 220 -2.54 -10.72 4.97
N ILE A 221 -2.01 -11.09 6.13
CA ILE A 221 -2.52 -12.19 6.93
C ILE A 221 -3.93 -11.84 7.42
N ALA A 222 -4.88 -12.76 7.23
CA ALA A 222 -6.29 -12.55 7.59
C ALA A 222 -6.92 -11.28 6.96
N GLY A 223 -6.34 -10.75 5.87
CA GLY A 223 -6.88 -9.61 5.14
C GLY A 223 -6.66 -8.24 5.78
N ILE A 224 -5.76 -8.11 6.77
CA ILE A 224 -5.56 -6.85 7.51
C ILE A 224 -5.11 -5.66 6.64
N ASN A 225 -4.52 -5.94 5.48
CA ASN A 225 -4.06 -4.93 4.53
C ASN A 225 -4.94 -4.91 3.26
N SER A 226 -6.16 -5.44 3.34
CA SER A 226 -7.09 -5.45 2.20
C SER A 226 -7.36 -4.04 1.68
N VAL A 227 -7.50 -3.92 0.38
CA VAL A 227 -7.70 -2.64 -0.31
C VAL A 227 -8.99 -2.66 -1.12
N LYS A 228 -9.56 -1.47 -1.31
CA LYS A 228 -10.74 -1.27 -2.15
C LYS A 228 -10.48 -0.23 -3.24
N SER A 229 -11.27 -0.28 -4.30
CA SER A 229 -11.27 0.73 -5.35
C SER A 229 -12.07 1.97 -4.96
N ASN A 230 -12.05 2.98 -5.83
CA ASN A 230 -13.06 4.04 -5.85
C ASN A 230 -14.47 3.43 -5.98
N LEU A 231 -15.45 4.15 -5.47
CA LEU A 231 -16.86 3.88 -5.73
C LEU A 231 -17.23 4.36 -7.14
N VAL A 232 -17.86 3.50 -7.92
CA VAL A 232 -18.48 3.84 -9.22
C VAL A 232 -19.97 3.79 -9.06
N SER A 233 -20.68 4.84 -9.50
CA SER A 233 -22.14 4.86 -9.60
C SER A 233 -22.55 5.08 -11.04
N SER A 234 -23.52 4.29 -11.52
CA SER A 234 -24.03 4.37 -12.89
C SER A 234 -25.52 4.05 -12.95
N VAL A 235 -26.25 4.75 -13.80
CA VAL A 235 -27.64 4.40 -14.12
C VAL A 235 -27.62 3.38 -15.25
N VAL A 236 -28.39 2.31 -15.08
CA VAL A 236 -28.53 1.28 -16.12
C VAL A 236 -29.57 1.74 -17.15
N SER A 237 -29.14 1.86 -18.38
CA SER A 237 -30.02 2.26 -19.52
C SER A 237 -30.84 1.10 -20.05
#